data_4590bfa4958d4a1e0e7673c5bcf3a6a5
#
_entry.id   4590bfa4958d4a1e0e7673c5bcf3a6a5
#
_cell.length_a   1.000
_cell.length_b   1.000
_cell.length_c   1.000
_cell.angle_alpha   90.00
_cell.angle_beta   90.00
_cell.angle_gamma   90.00
#
_symmetry.space_group_name_H-M   'P 1'
#
loop_
_entity.id
_entity.type
_entity.pdbx_description
1 polymer ?
#
loop_
_entity_poly.entity_id
_entity_poly.type
_entity_poly.pdbx_seq_one_letter_code
_entity_poly.pdbx_strand_id
1 'polypeptide(L)'
;MKLDISLFNSIAQQAKESPRLRMHYDLRDSSEENGQRMLNVLLPGTLENVHRHTNTSEVVICIQGKAIETFYDDNGNITETVEMVAGGECPGVVVEINRWHSIAPVDGPATVITTMAGKYDPESIETL
;
A
#
# COMPACT_ATOMS: atom_id res chain seq x y z
N MET A 1 -15.37 -14.78 -0.35
CA MET A 1 -14.27 -14.93 -1.33
C MET A 1 -12.99 -15.26 -0.60
N LYS A 2 -12.06 -15.90 -1.29
CA LYS A 2 -10.75 -16.21 -0.70
C LYS A 2 -9.73 -15.15 -1.08
N LEU A 3 -8.90 -14.75 -0.15
CA LEU A 3 -7.71 -13.94 -0.40
C LEU A 3 -6.53 -14.91 -0.57
N ASP A 4 -6.37 -15.44 -1.77
CA ASP A 4 -5.40 -16.49 -2.07
C ASP A 4 -4.47 -16.13 -3.23
N ILE A 5 -3.50 -16.99 -3.48
CA ILE A 5 -2.49 -16.78 -4.51
C ILE A 5 -3.13 -16.63 -5.90
N SER A 6 -4.21 -17.36 -6.18
CA SER A 6 -4.92 -17.24 -7.46
C SER A 6 -5.46 -15.83 -7.68
N LEU A 7 -6.06 -15.24 -6.64
CA LEU A 7 -6.52 -13.85 -6.69
C LEU A 7 -5.34 -12.88 -6.86
N PHE A 8 -4.25 -13.07 -6.11
CA PHE A 8 -3.08 -12.19 -6.19
C PHE A 8 -2.45 -12.24 -7.58
N ASN A 9 -2.34 -13.42 -8.17
CA ASN A 9 -1.82 -13.58 -9.53
C ASN A 9 -2.70 -12.89 -10.58
N SER A 10 -4.01 -12.95 -10.42
CA SER A 10 -4.97 -12.25 -11.28
C SER A 10 -4.78 -10.73 -11.22
N ILE A 11 -4.60 -10.17 -10.01
CA ILE A 11 -4.35 -8.74 -9.83
C ILE A 11 -2.95 -8.38 -10.37
N ALA A 12 -1.95 -9.23 -10.17
CA ALA A 12 -0.60 -9.03 -10.70
C ALA A 12 -0.61 -8.95 -12.22
N GLN A 13 -1.44 -9.75 -12.89
CA GLN A 13 -1.57 -9.69 -14.34
C GLN A 13 -2.11 -8.34 -14.81
N GLN A 14 -3.06 -7.77 -14.09
CA GLN A 14 -3.55 -6.41 -14.36
C GLN A 14 -2.48 -5.36 -14.06
N ALA A 15 -1.69 -5.56 -13.01
CA ALA A 15 -0.60 -4.65 -12.64
C ALA A 15 0.46 -4.55 -13.73
N LYS A 16 0.74 -5.65 -14.45
CA LYS A 16 1.69 -5.65 -15.58
C LYS A 16 1.27 -4.70 -16.70
N GLU A 17 -0.01 -4.53 -16.90
CA GLU A 17 -0.58 -3.64 -17.93
C GLU A 17 -0.74 -2.21 -17.44
N SER A 18 -0.57 -1.96 -16.14
CA SER A 18 -0.64 -0.63 -15.57
C SER A 18 0.67 0.15 -15.81
N PRO A 19 0.60 1.43 -16.22
CA PRO A 19 1.80 2.27 -16.35
C PRO A 19 2.58 2.41 -15.05
N ARG A 20 1.91 2.25 -13.89
CA ARG A 20 2.52 2.35 -12.57
C ARG A 20 3.04 1.03 -12.04
N LEU A 21 2.82 -0.09 -12.77
CA LEU A 21 3.20 -1.45 -12.37
C LEU A 21 2.64 -1.81 -10.99
N ARG A 22 1.41 -1.38 -10.73
CA ARG A 22 0.67 -1.73 -9.52
C ARG A 22 -0.81 -1.75 -9.82
N MET A 23 -1.54 -2.52 -9.05
CA MET A 23 -2.99 -2.61 -9.15
C MET A 23 -3.60 -2.85 -7.79
N HIS A 24 -4.65 -2.11 -7.49
CA HIS A 24 -5.43 -2.33 -6.28
C HIS A 24 -6.69 -3.15 -6.58
N TYR A 25 -7.20 -3.80 -5.56
CA TYR A 25 -8.48 -4.51 -5.58
C TYR A 25 -9.27 -4.09 -4.35
N ASP A 26 -10.43 -3.49 -4.58
CA ASP A 26 -11.28 -2.96 -3.51
C ASP A 26 -12.03 -4.10 -2.81
N LEU A 27 -11.84 -4.21 -1.50
CA LEU A 27 -12.49 -5.23 -0.67
C LEU A 27 -13.75 -4.68 0.02
N ARG A 28 -14.10 -3.42 -0.21
CA ARG A 28 -15.33 -2.85 0.35
C ARG A 28 -16.56 -3.46 -0.32
N ASP A 29 -17.65 -3.56 0.44
CA ASP A 29 -18.94 -3.98 -0.12
C ASP A 29 -19.55 -2.89 -1.00
N SER A 30 -19.21 -1.62 -0.73
CA SER A 30 -19.73 -0.45 -1.43
C SER A 30 -18.74 0.70 -1.32
N SER A 31 -18.68 1.56 -2.34
CA SER A 31 -17.90 2.81 -2.30
C SER A 31 -18.43 3.79 -1.23
N GLU A 32 -19.63 3.58 -0.73
CA GLU A 32 -20.23 4.39 0.33
C GLU A 32 -19.84 3.93 1.74
N GLU A 33 -19.13 2.82 1.85
CA GLU A 33 -18.70 2.27 3.12
C GLU A 33 -17.76 3.25 3.84
N ASN A 34 -17.98 3.40 5.16
CA ASN A 34 -17.18 4.32 5.99
C ASN A 34 -15.89 3.67 6.46
N GLY A 35 -15.11 3.20 5.52
CA GLY A 35 -13.82 2.56 5.74
C GLY A 35 -13.23 2.13 4.42
N GLN A 36 -11.92 1.95 4.39
CA GLN A 36 -11.20 1.51 3.19
C GLN A 36 -10.46 0.21 3.50
N ARG A 37 -10.62 -0.77 2.63
CA ARG A 37 -9.97 -2.08 2.71
C ARG A 37 -9.54 -2.46 1.30
N MET A 38 -8.25 -2.56 1.07
CA MET A 38 -7.73 -2.77 -0.28
C MET A 38 -6.58 -3.74 -0.30
N LEU A 39 -6.57 -4.59 -1.33
CA LEU A 39 -5.35 -5.29 -1.74
C LEU A 39 -4.59 -4.41 -2.71
N ASN A 40 -3.29 -4.42 -2.63
CA ASN A 40 -2.41 -3.85 -3.64
C ASN A 40 -1.37 -4.88 -4.03
N VAL A 41 -1.25 -5.13 -5.32
CA VAL A 41 -0.13 -5.91 -5.86
C VAL A 41 0.85 -4.93 -6.48
N LEU A 42 2.10 -5.00 -6.00
CA LEU A 42 3.19 -4.13 -6.41
C LEU A 42 4.20 -4.97 -7.18
N LEU A 43 4.49 -4.56 -8.41
CA LEU A 43 5.52 -5.22 -9.22
C LEU A 43 6.83 -4.44 -9.15
N PRO A 44 7.99 -5.09 -9.38
CA PRO A 44 9.26 -4.37 -9.51
C PRO A 44 9.15 -3.24 -10.53
N GLY A 45 9.63 -2.05 -10.17
CA GLY A 45 9.47 -0.85 -10.98
C GLY A 45 8.22 -0.03 -10.66
N THR A 46 7.42 -0.46 -9.68
CA THR A 46 6.26 0.31 -9.20
C THR A 46 6.61 1.78 -8.99
N LEU A 47 5.75 2.66 -9.54
CA LEU A 47 5.87 4.09 -9.37
C LEU A 47 4.86 4.57 -8.32
N GLU A 48 5.38 5.16 -7.25
CA GLU A 48 4.57 5.80 -6.22
C GLU A 48 5.20 7.11 -5.78
N ASN A 49 4.40 8.17 -5.78
CA ASN A 49 4.80 9.46 -5.26
C ASN A 49 4.87 9.41 -3.73
N VAL A 50 5.83 10.12 -3.16
CA VAL A 50 5.84 10.36 -1.71
C VAL A 50 4.59 11.18 -1.39
N HIS A 51 3.78 10.66 -0.48
CA HIS A 51 2.49 11.25 -0.15
C HIS A 51 2.17 11.07 1.34
N ARG A 52 1.12 11.75 1.80
CA ARG A 52 0.59 11.57 3.14
C ARG A 52 -0.92 11.68 3.15
N HIS A 53 -1.52 11.06 4.15
CA HIS A 53 -2.95 11.14 4.42
C HIS A 53 -3.17 12.11 5.59
N THR A 54 -4.04 13.10 5.38
CA THR A 54 -4.23 14.18 6.37
C THR A 54 -5.38 13.91 7.32
N ASN A 55 -6.20 12.90 7.05
CA ASN A 55 -7.44 12.64 7.79
C ASN A 55 -7.42 11.36 8.63
N THR A 56 -6.52 10.42 8.37
CA THR A 56 -6.48 9.14 9.07
C THR A 56 -5.11 8.49 8.96
N SER A 57 -4.80 7.59 9.90
CA SER A 57 -3.69 6.68 9.77
C SER A 57 -4.04 5.54 8.82
N GLU A 58 -3.02 4.82 8.36
CA GLU A 58 -3.15 3.67 7.48
C GLU A 58 -2.45 2.47 8.10
N VAL A 59 -3.10 1.31 8.06
CA VAL A 59 -2.44 0.04 8.40
C VAL A 59 -2.05 -0.64 7.09
N VAL A 60 -0.80 -1.06 6.99
CA VAL A 60 -0.26 -1.79 5.83
C VAL A 60 0.31 -3.10 6.31
N ILE A 61 -0.13 -4.21 5.73
CA ILE A 61 0.36 -5.55 6.06
C ILE A 61 0.77 -6.26 4.77
N CYS A 62 2.01 -6.73 4.71
CA CYS A 62 2.49 -7.54 3.60
C CYS A 62 2.03 -8.99 3.80
N ILE A 63 1.25 -9.49 2.85
CA ILE A 63 0.67 -10.85 2.91
C ILE A 63 1.29 -11.80 1.90
N GLN A 64 2.09 -11.28 0.96
CA GLN A 64 2.86 -12.08 0.01
C GLN A 64 4.13 -11.32 -0.39
N GLY A 65 5.26 -12.01 -0.36
CA GLY A 65 6.55 -11.41 -0.72
C GLY A 65 7.11 -10.48 0.35
N LYS A 66 7.79 -9.44 -0.09
CA LYS A 66 8.41 -8.42 0.77
C LYS A 66 8.14 -7.05 0.20
N ALA A 67 7.92 -6.08 1.06
CA ALA A 67 7.78 -4.67 0.68
C ALA A 67 8.53 -3.81 1.68
N ILE A 68 8.97 -2.65 1.24
CA ILE A 68 9.61 -1.66 2.09
C ILE A 68 8.75 -0.40 2.14
N GLU A 69 8.40 0.02 3.36
CA GLU A 69 7.78 1.32 3.59
C GLU A 69 8.88 2.31 3.93
N THR A 70 8.92 3.42 3.21
CA THR A 70 9.90 4.46 3.42
C THR A 70 9.21 5.72 3.92
N PHE A 71 9.72 6.30 4.99
CA PHE A 71 9.20 7.51 5.60
C PHE A 71 10.16 8.68 5.37
N TYR A 72 9.58 9.87 5.24
CA TYR A 72 10.33 11.07 4.86
C TYR A 72 9.98 12.24 5.77
N ASP A 73 10.88 13.21 5.84
CA ASP A 73 10.59 14.51 6.44
C ASP A 73 9.95 15.47 5.40
N ASP A 74 9.65 16.69 5.81
CA ASP A 74 9.02 17.69 4.93
C ASP A 74 9.93 18.13 3.77
N ASN A 75 11.21 17.85 3.84
CA ASN A 75 12.19 18.18 2.79
C ASN A 75 12.46 17.01 1.85
N GLY A 76 11.78 15.88 2.06
CA GLY A 76 11.98 14.69 1.23
C GLY A 76 13.17 13.82 1.64
N ASN A 77 13.77 14.07 2.80
CA ASN A 77 14.85 13.22 3.33
C ASN A 77 14.26 11.99 4.02
N ILE A 78 14.88 10.83 3.79
CA ILE A 78 14.47 9.58 4.41
C ILE A 78 14.77 9.63 5.91
N THR A 79 13.75 9.36 6.73
CA THR A 79 13.88 9.31 8.20
C THR A 79 13.83 7.90 8.76
N GLU A 80 13.12 6.99 8.08
CA GLU A 80 12.98 5.61 8.51
C GLU A 80 12.62 4.72 7.33
N THR A 81 13.08 3.48 7.35
CA THR A 81 12.61 2.44 6.44
C THR A 81 12.17 1.22 7.24
N VAL A 82 11.08 0.59 6.82
CA VAL A 82 10.59 -0.65 7.45
C VAL A 82 10.41 -1.71 6.37
N GLU A 83 11.20 -2.77 6.44
CA GLU A 83 11.01 -3.93 5.58
C GLU A 83 9.92 -4.82 6.16
N MET A 84 8.86 -5.02 5.38
CA MET A 84 7.74 -5.89 5.74
C MET A 84 7.87 -7.21 5.00
N VAL A 85 7.86 -8.30 5.75
CA VAL A 85 8.01 -9.65 5.19
C VAL A 85 6.79 -10.48 5.55
N ALA A 86 6.10 -10.99 4.54
CA ALA A 86 4.95 -11.87 4.76
C ALA A 86 5.37 -13.09 5.58
N GLY A 87 4.68 -13.33 6.70
CA GLY A 87 5.00 -14.42 7.62
C GLY A 87 6.29 -14.23 8.43
N GLY A 88 6.95 -13.08 8.32
CA GLY A 88 8.18 -12.78 9.05
C GLY A 88 7.94 -12.09 10.40
N GLU A 89 9.02 -11.57 10.99
CA GLU A 89 8.96 -10.93 12.30
C GLU A 89 8.24 -9.57 12.26
N CYS A 90 8.30 -8.87 11.11
CA CYS A 90 7.63 -7.60 10.91
C CYS A 90 6.83 -7.64 9.61
N PRO A 91 5.58 -8.11 9.64
CA PRO A 91 4.77 -8.17 8.42
C PRO A 91 4.12 -6.84 8.03
N GLY A 92 4.05 -5.85 8.93
CA GLY A 92 3.32 -4.62 8.62
C GLY A 92 3.75 -3.42 9.43
N VAL A 93 3.13 -2.28 9.11
CA VAL A 93 3.35 -0.99 9.77
C VAL A 93 2.03 -0.25 9.95
N VAL A 94 2.02 0.67 10.88
CA VAL A 94 1.03 1.74 10.94
C VAL A 94 1.69 3.01 10.42
N VAL A 95 1.10 3.59 9.38
CA VAL A 95 1.51 4.90 8.87
C VAL A 95 0.66 5.95 9.57
N GLU A 96 1.28 6.76 10.41
CA GLU A 96 0.58 7.77 11.19
C GLU A 96 0.00 8.87 10.29
N ILE A 97 -1.03 9.51 10.78
CA ILE A 97 -1.63 10.68 10.09
C ILE A 97 -0.55 11.74 9.80
N ASN A 98 -0.60 12.33 8.63
CA ASN A 98 0.32 13.38 8.15
C ASN A 98 1.77 12.93 7.94
N ARG A 99 2.06 11.65 7.97
CA ARG A 99 3.42 11.14 7.77
C ARG A 99 3.71 10.89 6.30
N TRP A 100 4.75 11.53 5.76
CA TRP A 100 5.20 11.33 4.39
C TRP A 100 5.75 9.92 4.22
N HIS A 101 5.28 9.20 3.20
CA HIS A 101 5.67 7.81 2.97
C HIS A 101 5.54 7.39 1.50
N SER A 102 6.18 6.27 1.19
CA SER A 102 6.01 5.54 -0.06
C SER A 102 6.29 4.06 0.19
N ILE A 103 5.83 3.19 -0.69
CA ILE A 103 6.01 1.75 -0.60
C ILE A 103 6.56 1.20 -1.92
N ALA A 104 7.43 0.20 -1.82
CA ALA A 104 7.97 -0.51 -2.98
C ALA A 104 8.14 -2.01 -2.67
N PRO A 105 8.03 -2.89 -3.67
CA PRO A 105 8.33 -4.31 -3.48
C PRO A 105 9.85 -4.53 -3.40
N VAL A 106 10.25 -5.61 -2.76
CA VAL A 106 11.67 -6.00 -2.58
C VAL A 106 11.86 -7.41 -3.12
N ASP A 107 12.86 -7.59 -3.98
CA ASP A 107 13.24 -8.89 -4.55
C ASP A 107 12.10 -9.62 -5.30
N GLY A 108 11.20 -8.89 -5.92
CA GLY A 108 10.10 -9.45 -6.68
C GLY A 108 8.76 -8.81 -6.31
N PRO A 109 7.64 -9.34 -6.82
CA PRO A 109 6.31 -8.82 -6.52
C PRO A 109 5.96 -8.94 -5.04
N ALA A 110 5.17 -7.98 -4.55
CA ALA A 110 4.61 -8.02 -3.20
C ALA A 110 3.11 -7.76 -3.25
N THR A 111 2.37 -8.40 -2.36
CA THR A 111 0.96 -8.13 -2.13
C THR A 111 0.80 -7.61 -0.72
N VAL A 112 0.17 -6.45 -0.59
CA VAL A 112 -0.12 -5.83 0.70
C VAL A 112 -1.63 -5.61 0.84
N ILE A 113 -2.10 -5.63 2.09
CA ILE A 113 -3.45 -5.20 2.43
C ILE A 113 -3.35 -3.88 3.19
N THR A 114 -4.19 -2.93 2.82
CA THR A 114 -4.24 -1.62 3.48
C THR A 114 -5.63 -1.36 4.02
N THR A 115 -5.70 -0.78 5.21
CA THR A 115 -6.95 -0.36 5.83
C THR A 115 -6.84 1.07 6.33
N MET A 116 -7.91 1.83 6.13
CA MET A 116 -8.02 3.22 6.56
C MET A 116 -9.44 3.51 7.02
N ALA A 117 -9.60 4.43 7.96
CA ALA A 117 -10.92 4.89 8.38
C ALA A 117 -11.52 5.86 7.34
N GLY A 118 -12.85 5.99 7.34
CA GLY A 118 -13.56 6.94 6.50
C GLY A 118 -13.67 6.52 5.04
N LYS A 119 -14.51 7.23 4.31
CA LYS A 119 -14.63 7.06 2.86
C LYS A 119 -13.38 7.56 2.17
N TYR A 120 -13.08 7.03 0.98
CA TYR A 120 -12.02 7.56 0.15
C TYR A 120 -12.26 9.03 -0.18
N ASP A 121 -11.28 9.86 0.13
CA ASP A 121 -11.33 11.29 -0.13
C ASP A 121 -9.99 11.73 -0.74
N PRO A 122 -9.96 12.00 -2.08
CA PRO A 122 -8.73 12.40 -2.75
C PRO A 122 -8.17 13.74 -2.26
N GLU A 123 -9.02 14.60 -1.67
CA GLU A 123 -8.56 15.89 -1.11
C GLU A 123 -7.78 15.71 0.19
N SER A 124 -7.89 14.55 0.85
CA SER A 124 -7.13 14.23 2.06
C SER A 124 -5.72 13.71 1.77
N ILE A 125 -5.35 13.55 0.50
CA ILE A 125 -4.03 13.04 0.08
C ILE A 125 -3.21 14.21 -0.43
N GLU A 126 -2.03 14.40 0.15
CA GLU A 126 -1.06 15.39 -0.30
C GLU A 126 0.16 14.69 -0.88
N THR A 127 0.72 15.25 -1.93
CA THR A 127 1.96 14.76 -2.56
C THR A 127 3.10 15.72 -2.23
N LEU A 128 4.25 15.17 -1.88
CA LEU A 128 5.44 15.94 -1.55
C LEU A 128 6.10 16.53 -2.80
#